data_31a167ad01dd8e588fdd12b8060be857
#
_entry.id   31a167ad01dd8e588fdd12b8060be857
#
_cell.length_a   1.000
_cell.length_b   1.000
_cell.length_c   1.000
_cell.angle_alpha   90.00
_cell.angle_beta   90.00
_cell.angle_gamma   90.00
#
_symmetry.space_group_name_H-M   'P 1'
#
loop_
_entity.id
_entity.type
_entity.pdbx_description
1 polymer ?
#
loop_
_entity_poly.entity_id
_entity_poly.type
_entity_poly.pdbx_seq_one_letter_code
_entity_poly.pdbx_strand_id
1 'polypeptide(L)'
;MSNFTNGFHHGREVNGNGRINGHANGNASSTEGSRSSSASDGPSLRRRKSTPMMPAFMVSAPGKVIVFGEHAVVHGKAAIAASISLRSYLHVTTLSKSRRTITLRFPDIDLIHSWHIDDLPWDLFSHPSKKKYYYDLVTSLDPELLASIQPHLTEVSSDKPPTERKIHQNSAACFLYLFLSLGSQKFHGCVYTLRSTIPIGAGLGSSASIAVCLSAALLLQIRTLSGPHPDQPSDEARLQIERINRWAFVAEMAIHGNPSGVDNTVSTQGKAVVFQRTNYDMPPVVTPLWDFPELPLLLVDTRTPKSTAAEVAKVQRLKTTHQKLVGSILDAVDKVTRTAEGLIDEDSFDATEDESLRRMGELISINHGLLASLGVSHPRLERVRELIDYKDLGWTKLTGAGGGGCSITLMRPGVSTDRLSELQDQLEAEGYAQFQTTLGGDGIGVLWPAVLKNGSDEDEDGGMEIDLDKFLNAPGTEGVEKLVGVHGGTGEREGWKFWRVESR
;
A
#
# COMPACT_ATOMS: atom_id res chain seq x y z
N MET A 1 -34.83 -8.60 -28.37
CA MET A 1 -34.86 -8.62 -29.84
C MET A 1 -33.50 -8.06 -30.26
N SER A 2 -32.59 -8.72 -30.84
CA SER A 2 -32.53 -9.90 -31.72
C SER A 2 -31.20 -10.64 -31.49
N ASN A 3 -31.32 -11.94 -31.57
CA ASN A 3 -30.26 -12.95 -31.64
C ASN A 3 -29.21 -12.74 -32.73
N PHE A 4 -27.98 -13.17 -32.44
CA PHE A 4 -27.20 -13.92 -33.48
C PHE A 4 -26.44 -15.04 -32.79
N THR A 5 -26.75 -16.23 -33.30
CA THR A 5 -26.18 -17.54 -32.98
C THR A 5 -25.18 -17.97 -34.05
N ASN A 6 -24.22 -18.80 -33.61
CA ASN A 6 -23.59 -19.93 -34.31
C ASN A 6 -22.54 -19.73 -35.41
N GLY A 7 -21.46 -20.48 -35.27
CA GLY A 7 -20.57 -20.94 -36.32
C GLY A 7 -19.43 -21.82 -35.81
N PHE A 8 -19.72 -23.11 -35.57
CA PHE A 8 -18.72 -24.19 -35.46
C PHE A 8 -18.12 -24.46 -36.81
N HIS A 9 -16.81 -24.74 -36.87
CA HIS A 9 -16.29 -25.72 -37.81
C HIS A 9 -15.02 -26.44 -37.30
N HIS A 10 -15.12 -27.75 -37.38
CA HIS A 10 -14.15 -28.82 -37.17
C HIS A 10 -13.13 -28.94 -38.32
N GLY A 11 -12.02 -29.57 -38.02
CA GLY A 11 -11.16 -30.33 -38.93
C GLY A 11 -9.67 -30.10 -38.63
N ARG A 12 -8.81 -31.02 -38.48
CA ARG A 12 -8.67 -32.45 -38.65
C ARG A 12 -7.21 -32.78 -38.26
N GLU A 13 -7.04 -33.89 -37.59
CA GLU A 13 -5.77 -34.54 -37.27
C GLU A 13 -4.93 -34.85 -38.51
N VAL A 14 -3.60 -34.83 -38.37
CA VAL A 14 -2.69 -35.74 -39.14
C VAL A 14 -1.54 -36.18 -38.25
N ASN A 15 -1.45 -37.48 -38.06
CA ASN A 15 -0.36 -38.26 -37.51
C ASN A 15 0.88 -38.25 -38.40
N GLY A 16 2.08 -38.36 -37.78
CA GLY A 16 3.32 -38.67 -38.51
C GLY A 16 4.39 -39.24 -37.60
N ASN A 17 4.44 -40.53 -37.49
CA ASN A 17 5.51 -41.32 -36.88
C ASN A 17 6.81 -41.23 -37.70
N GLY A 18 7.96 -41.19 -37.03
CA GLY A 18 9.26 -41.40 -37.65
C GLY A 18 10.32 -41.80 -36.63
N ARG A 19 10.43 -43.09 -36.37
CA ARG A 19 11.62 -43.75 -35.77
C ARG A 19 12.75 -43.82 -36.80
N ILE A 20 13.99 -43.58 -36.39
CA ILE A 20 15.17 -44.29 -36.95
C ILE A 20 16.23 -44.46 -35.84
N ASN A 21 16.69 -45.71 -35.73
CA ASN A 21 17.80 -46.28 -34.96
C ASN A 21 19.18 -46.05 -35.60
N GLY A 22 20.23 -46.23 -34.82
CA GLY A 22 21.61 -46.52 -35.30
C GLY A 22 22.60 -46.37 -34.12
N HIS A 23 22.94 -47.41 -33.42
CA HIS A 23 24.13 -48.27 -33.44
C HIS A 23 25.43 -47.56 -33.91
N ALA A 24 26.63 -47.78 -33.35
CA ALA A 24 27.22 -48.75 -32.45
C ALA A 24 28.68 -48.35 -32.14
N ASN A 25 29.21 -48.95 -31.05
CA ASN A 25 30.55 -49.54 -30.88
C ASN A 25 31.87 -48.78 -30.98
N GLY A 26 32.70 -49.10 -30.01
CA GLY A 26 34.11 -49.34 -30.15
C GLY A 26 34.95 -49.09 -28.90
N ASN A 27 35.14 -50.11 -28.09
CA ASN A 27 36.36 -50.79 -27.57
C ASN A 27 37.57 -49.90 -27.21
N ALA A 28 37.98 -50.00 -25.96
CA ALA A 28 38.92 -50.95 -25.26
C ALA A 28 40.37 -50.47 -25.28
N SER A 29 41.03 -50.36 -24.15
CA SER A 29 41.99 -51.26 -23.54
C SER A 29 42.78 -50.57 -22.41
N SER A 30 42.74 -51.12 -21.26
CA SER A 30 43.77 -51.68 -20.39
C SER A 30 45.08 -50.88 -20.19
N THR A 31 45.44 -50.62 -18.92
CA THR A 31 46.45 -51.40 -18.20
C THR A 31 46.61 -50.92 -16.74
N GLU A 32 46.86 -51.89 -15.93
CA GLU A 32 47.16 -52.05 -14.53
C GLU A 32 48.11 -51.07 -13.86
N GLY A 33 47.93 -50.93 -12.53
CA GLY A 33 48.96 -50.38 -11.64
C GLY A 33 48.51 -50.24 -10.21
N SER A 34 48.70 -51.26 -9.45
CA SER A 34 48.40 -51.62 -8.05
C SER A 34 48.81 -50.70 -6.92
N ARG A 35 48.11 -50.94 -5.76
CA ARG A 35 48.44 -50.92 -4.31
C ARG A 35 47.96 -49.73 -3.49
N SER A 36 46.93 -49.95 -2.77
CA SER A 36 46.74 -50.25 -1.31
C SER A 36 47.09 -49.11 -0.36
N SER A 37 46.05 -48.58 0.25
CA SER A 37 45.97 -48.39 1.70
C SER A 37 44.54 -48.16 2.15
N SER A 38 44.12 -48.94 3.11
CA SER A 38 42.86 -48.93 3.81
C SER A 38 42.61 -47.64 4.57
N ALA A 39 41.45 -47.03 4.38
CA ALA A 39 40.88 -46.14 5.38
C ALA A 39 39.36 -46.35 5.39
N SER A 40 38.84 -46.59 6.56
CA SER A 40 37.50 -46.90 6.95
C SER A 40 36.42 -46.02 6.35
N ASP A 41 35.48 -46.62 5.64
CA ASP A 41 34.21 -46.02 5.25
C ASP A 41 33.31 -45.81 6.47
N GLY A 42 33.23 -44.53 6.93
CA GLY A 42 32.12 -44.08 7.74
C GLY A 42 30.94 -43.76 6.82
N PRO A 43 29.68 -43.94 7.24
CA PRO A 43 28.53 -43.72 6.40
C PRO A 43 28.46 -42.24 5.98
N SER A 44 28.67 -41.97 4.68
CA SER A 44 28.46 -40.63 4.10
C SER A 44 27.01 -40.23 4.29
N LEU A 45 26.77 -39.33 5.23
CA LEU A 45 25.53 -38.61 5.35
C LEU A 45 25.22 -37.94 3.98
N ARG A 46 24.39 -38.58 3.17
CA ARG A 46 23.80 -37.95 1.99
C ARG A 46 23.13 -36.67 2.47
N ARG A 47 23.80 -35.52 2.26
CA ARG A 47 23.21 -34.19 2.41
C ARG A 47 21.94 -34.19 1.59
N ARG A 48 20.77 -34.33 2.24
CA ARG A 48 19.48 -34.11 1.61
C ARG A 48 19.55 -32.72 1.02
N LYS A 49 19.48 -32.62 -0.32
CA LYS A 49 19.30 -31.36 -1.00
C LYS A 49 18.01 -30.76 -0.43
N SER A 50 18.14 -29.78 0.45
CA SER A 50 16.99 -28.99 0.88
C SER A 50 16.45 -28.32 -0.35
N THR A 51 15.15 -28.44 -0.61
CA THR A 51 14.49 -27.60 -1.61
C THR A 51 14.80 -26.15 -1.24
N PRO A 52 15.29 -25.31 -2.15
CA PRO A 52 15.61 -23.94 -1.82
C PRO A 52 14.36 -23.29 -1.22
N MET A 53 14.49 -22.71 -0.05
CA MET A 53 13.43 -21.90 0.54
C MET A 53 13.24 -20.68 -0.36
N MET A 54 12.02 -20.17 -0.42
CA MET A 54 11.73 -18.92 -1.10
C MET A 54 12.57 -17.81 -0.44
N PRO A 55 13.35 -17.02 -1.22
CA PRO A 55 14.12 -15.93 -0.63
C PRO A 55 13.20 -14.95 0.08
N ALA A 56 13.73 -14.23 1.05
CA ALA A 56 13.02 -13.14 1.67
C ALA A 56 12.67 -12.08 0.61
N PHE A 57 11.52 -11.45 0.77
CA PHE A 57 11.07 -10.38 -0.12
C PHE A 57 10.36 -9.29 0.67
N MET A 58 10.24 -8.12 0.06
CA MET A 58 9.51 -7.02 0.65
C MET A 58 8.37 -6.54 -0.26
N VAL A 59 7.34 -6.00 0.38
CA VAL A 59 6.23 -5.32 -0.28
C VAL A 59 6.09 -3.94 0.34
N SER A 60 5.83 -2.93 -0.47
CA SER A 60 5.62 -1.57 0.01
C SER A 60 4.39 -0.95 -0.63
N ALA A 61 3.59 -0.24 0.17
CA ALA A 61 2.42 0.48 -0.30
C ALA A 61 2.35 1.90 0.31
N PRO A 62 1.94 2.92 -0.46
CA PRO A 62 1.89 4.29 -0.01
C PRO A 62 0.71 4.58 0.92
N GLY A 63 0.83 5.64 1.70
CA GLY A 63 -0.31 6.32 2.29
C GLY A 63 -1.06 7.15 1.26
N LYS A 64 -2.10 7.86 1.73
CA LYS A 64 -2.89 8.77 0.88
C LYS A 64 -3.26 10.05 1.63
N VAL A 65 -3.56 11.10 0.86
CA VAL A 65 -4.22 12.31 1.34
C VAL A 65 -5.43 12.64 0.50
N ILE A 66 -6.40 13.35 1.07
CA ILE A 66 -7.46 13.99 0.28
C ILE A 66 -6.92 15.35 -0.14
N VAL A 67 -6.83 15.58 -1.44
CA VAL A 67 -6.31 16.83 -2.00
C VAL A 67 -7.41 17.86 -2.17
N PHE A 68 -8.57 17.41 -2.67
CA PHE A 68 -9.76 18.25 -2.89
C PHE A 68 -11.04 17.47 -2.57
N GLY A 69 -12.11 18.17 -2.23
CA GLY A 69 -13.44 17.57 -2.08
C GLY A 69 -13.79 17.08 -0.68
N GLU A 70 -12.97 17.43 0.34
CA GLU A 70 -13.28 17.14 1.75
C GLU A 70 -14.67 17.64 2.11
N HIS A 71 -15.39 16.91 2.94
CA HIS A 71 -16.79 17.14 3.32
C HIS A 71 -17.79 17.09 2.15
N ALA A 72 -17.49 17.68 1.00
CA ALA A 72 -18.39 17.64 -0.15
C ALA A 72 -18.65 16.21 -0.62
N VAL A 73 -17.66 15.32 -0.50
CA VAL A 73 -17.75 13.91 -0.88
C VAL A 73 -18.84 13.14 -0.12
N VAL A 74 -19.07 13.44 1.17
CA VAL A 74 -20.17 12.84 1.95
C VAL A 74 -21.55 13.43 1.60
N HIS A 75 -21.58 14.39 0.69
CA HIS A 75 -22.79 14.99 0.14
C HIS A 75 -22.95 14.68 -1.37
N GLY A 76 -22.32 13.62 -1.86
CA GLY A 76 -22.46 13.14 -3.24
C GLY A 76 -21.62 13.88 -4.28
N LYS A 77 -20.70 14.75 -3.84
CA LYS A 77 -19.77 15.48 -4.72
C LYS A 77 -18.49 14.70 -4.96
N ALA A 78 -17.65 15.18 -5.88
CA ALA A 78 -16.37 14.57 -6.15
C ALA A 78 -15.32 14.92 -5.08
N ALA A 79 -14.34 14.01 -4.92
CA ALA A 79 -13.11 14.28 -4.20
C ALA A 79 -11.92 13.71 -4.97
N ILE A 80 -10.75 14.35 -4.86
CA ILE A 80 -9.49 13.83 -5.37
C ILE A 80 -8.67 13.36 -4.17
N ALA A 81 -8.28 12.08 -4.20
CA ALA A 81 -7.35 11.50 -3.25
C ALA A 81 -6.11 11.03 -4.00
N ALA A 82 -4.93 11.29 -3.44
CA ALA A 82 -3.67 10.94 -4.07
C ALA A 82 -2.72 10.24 -3.10
N SER A 83 -1.85 9.40 -3.64
CA SER A 83 -0.78 8.73 -2.90
C SER A 83 0.27 9.74 -2.41
N ILE A 84 0.92 9.39 -1.31
CA ILE A 84 2.07 10.14 -0.78
C ILE A 84 3.29 9.23 -0.74
N SER A 85 4.50 9.78 -0.73
CA SER A 85 5.72 8.98 -0.69
C SER A 85 5.99 8.31 0.66
N LEU A 86 5.24 8.67 1.73
CA LEU A 86 5.25 7.93 2.99
C LEU A 86 4.57 6.58 2.80
N ARG A 87 5.22 5.49 3.26
CA ARG A 87 4.83 4.12 2.90
C ARG A 87 4.84 3.16 4.09
N SER A 88 4.11 2.08 3.98
CA SER A 88 4.32 0.87 4.79
C SER A 88 5.25 -0.07 4.04
N TYR A 89 6.11 -0.77 4.78
CA TYR A 89 7.09 -1.74 4.29
C TYR A 89 6.89 -3.05 5.04
N LEU A 90 6.56 -4.11 4.31
CA LEU A 90 6.35 -5.45 4.83
C LEU A 90 7.48 -6.36 4.36
N HIS A 91 8.30 -6.84 5.28
CA HIS A 91 9.32 -7.86 5.03
C HIS A 91 8.77 -9.25 5.35
N VAL A 92 8.92 -10.18 4.43
CA VAL A 92 8.43 -11.56 4.55
C VAL A 92 9.60 -12.54 4.52
N THR A 93 9.76 -13.29 5.61
CA THR A 93 10.79 -14.35 5.73
C THR A 93 10.13 -15.71 5.84
N THR A 94 10.49 -16.64 4.97
CA THR A 94 10.02 -18.03 5.04
C THR A 94 10.87 -18.84 6.02
N LEU A 95 10.22 -19.52 6.95
CA LEU A 95 10.88 -20.38 7.95
C LEU A 95 11.17 -21.78 7.40
N SER A 96 12.02 -22.52 8.09
CA SER A 96 12.29 -23.93 7.77
C SER A 96 11.00 -24.77 7.81
N LYS A 97 10.94 -25.84 7.02
CA LYS A 97 9.76 -26.71 6.91
C LYS A 97 9.27 -27.31 8.23
N SER A 98 10.16 -27.44 9.21
CA SER A 98 9.84 -27.95 10.55
C SER A 98 9.15 -26.91 11.44
N ARG A 99 9.28 -25.64 11.12
CA ARG A 99 8.62 -24.57 11.87
C ARG A 99 7.27 -24.25 11.24
N ARG A 100 6.21 -24.66 11.93
CA ARG A 100 4.82 -24.53 11.51
C ARG A 100 4.14 -23.32 12.16
N THR A 101 4.86 -22.20 12.27
CA THR A 101 4.35 -20.97 12.89
C THR A 101 4.31 -19.81 11.91
N ILE A 102 3.28 -19.01 12.02
CA ILE A 102 3.22 -17.67 11.40
C ILE A 102 3.37 -16.62 12.50
N THR A 103 4.22 -15.65 12.27
CA THR A 103 4.50 -14.57 13.22
C THR A 103 4.22 -13.23 12.57
N LEU A 104 3.46 -12.40 13.25
CA LEU A 104 3.20 -11.00 12.90
C LEU A 104 4.01 -10.10 13.82
N ARG A 105 4.82 -9.20 13.24
CA ARG A 105 5.66 -8.23 13.96
C ARG A 105 5.41 -6.83 13.42
N PHE A 106 4.82 -5.95 14.24
CA PHE A 106 4.63 -4.53 13.93
C PHE A 106 5.25 -3.68 15.03
N PRO A 107 6.59 -3.42 14.98
CA PRO A 107 7.29 -2.69 16.03
C PRO A 107 6.73 -1.30 16.30
N ASP A 108 6.23 -0.62 15.27
CA ASP A 108 5.69 0.75 15.41
C ASP A 108 4.44 0.85 16.30
N ILE A 109 3.79 -0.29 16.60
CA ILE A 109 2.68 -0.40 17.54
C ILE A 109 2.96 -1.42 18.65
N ASP A 110 4.21 -1.88 18.80
CA ASP A 110 4.62 -2.89 19.79
C ASP A 110 3.80 -4.21 19.72
N LEU A 111 3.43 -4.64 18.50
CA LEU A 111 2.71 -5.88 18.26
C LEU A 111 3.67 -6.98 17.81
N ILE A 112 3.75 -8.06 18.61
CA ILE A 112 4.38 -9.31 18.22
C ILE A 112 3.46 -10.46 18.66
N HIS A 113 3.01 -11.28 17.70
CA HIS A 113 2.22 -12.46 18.01
C HIS A 113 2.49 -13.59 17.04
N SER A 114 2.38 -14.83 17.49
CA SER A 114 2.62 -16.04 16.69
C SER A 114 1.49 -17.02 16.85
N TRP A 115 1.08 -17.64 15.74
CA TRP A 115 0.11 -18.74 15.73
C TRP A 115 0.76 -19.99 15.15
N HIS A 116 0.35 -21.14 15.66
CA HIS A 116 0.70 -22.41 15.02
C HIS A 116 -0.27 -22.66 13.86
N ILE A 117 0.24 -22.94 12.68
CA ILE A 117 -0.58 -23.05 11.45
C ILE A 117 -1.63 -24.15 11.59
N ASP A 118 -1.29 -25.25 12.24
CA ASP A 118 -2.16 -26.42 12.35
C ASP A 118 -3.33 -26.21 13.34
N ASP A 119 -3.25 -25.19 14.21
CA ASP A 119 -4.29 -24.85 15.20
C ASP A 119 -5.35 -23.88 14.64
N LEU A 120 -5.15 -23.39 13.41
CA LEU A 120 -6.05 -22.41 12.79
C LEU A 120 -7.29 -23.09 12.17
N PRO A 121 -8.43 -22.39 12.02
CA PRO A 121 -9.73 -22.97 11.61
C PRO A 121 -9.81 -23.26 10.09
N TRP A 122 -8.89 -24.06 9.56
CA TRP A 122 -8.78 -24.38 8.13
C TRP A 122 -10.02 -25.06 7.55
N ASP A 123 -10.71 -25.90 8.34
CA ASP A 123 -11.86 -26.66 7.85
C ASP A 123 -12.97 -25.72 7.34
N LEU A 124 -13.24 -24.63 8.08
CA LEU A 124 -14.25 -23.66 7.68
C LEU A 124 -13.82 -22.85 6.45
N PHE A 125 -12.57 -22.35 6.43
CA PHE A 125 -12.05 -21.59 5.31
C PHE A 125 -11.86 -22.41 4.03
N SER A 126 -11.70 -23.74 4.16
CA SER A 126 -11.56 -24.67 3.04
C SER A 126 -12.90 -25.24 2.58
N HIS A 127 -14.00 -25.00 3.32
CA HIS A 127 -15.30 -25.52 2.98
C HIS A 127 -15.75 -25.00 1.61
N PRO A 128 -16.28 -25.83 0.70
CA PRO A 128 -16.63 -25.42 -0.68
C PRO A 128 -17.55 -24.21 -0.80
N SER A 129 -18.47 -24.02 0.16
CA SER A 129 -19.39 -22.87 0.17
C SER A 129 -18.76 -21.56 0.67
N LYS A 130 -17.59 -21.63 1.31
CA LYS A 130 -16.88 -20.48 1.92
C LYS A 130 -15.58 -20.15 1.21
N LYS A 131 -14.94 -21.16 0.57
CA LYS A 131 -13.66 -20.96 -0.12
C LYS A 131 -13.78 -19.91 -1.18
N LYS A 132 -12.93 -18.89 -1.08
CA LYS A 132 -12.73 -17.88 -2.11
C LYS A 132 -11.43 -18.17 -2.84
N TYR A 133 -11.45 -17.92 -4.13
CA TYR A 133 -10.24 -18.02 -4.96
C TYR A 133 -9.69 -16.61 -5.22
N TYR A 134 -8.42 -16.52 -5.52
CA TYR A 134 -7.73 -15.24 -5.76
C TYR A 134 -8.33 -14.40 -6.88
N TYR A 135 -9.02 -15.04 -7.83
CA TYR A 135 -9.68 -14.40 -8.97
C TYR A 135 -11.15 -14.05 -8.69
N ASP A 136 -11.69 -14.46 -7.56
CA ASP A 136 -13.07 -14.13 -7.21
C ASP A 136 -13.21 -12.62 -6.97
N LEU A 137 -14.36 -12.09 -7.36
CA LEU A 137 -14.77 -10.73 -7.04
C LEU A 137 -15.16 -10.65 -5.56
N VAL A 138 -14.16 -10.55 -4.68
CA VAL A 138 -14.40 -10.45 -3.25
C VAL A 138 -14.82 -9.02 -2.93
N THR A 139 -16.07 -8.83 -2.54
CA THR A 139 -16.67 -7.52 -2.26
C THR A 139 -17.22 -7.40 -0.85
N SER A 140 -17.21 -8.48 -0.09
CA SER A 140 -17.80 -8.53 1.26
C SER A 140 -17.00 -9.45 2.17
N LEU A 141 -16.98 -9.10 3.44
CA LEU A 141 -16.46 -9.93 4.51
C LEU A 141 -17.50 -11.02 4.86
N ASP A 142 -17.05 -12.27 5.01
CA ASP A 142 -17.92 -13.34 5.50
C ASP A 142 -17.93 -13.30 7.05
N PRO A 143 -19.10 -13.02 7.68
CA PRO A 143 -19.15 -12.85 9.13
C PRO A 143 -18.90 -14.15 9.90
N GLU A 144 -19.20 -15.31 9.31
CA GLU A 144 -18.95 -16.61 9.94
C GLU A 144 -17.45 -16.93 9.93
N LEU A 145 -16.76 -16.64 8.83
CA LEU A 145 -15.29 -16.76 8.78
C LEU A 145 -14.63 -15.78 9.76
N LEU A 146 -15.12 -14.55 9.85
CA LEU A 146 -14.62 -13.58 10.82
C LEU A 146 -14.84 -14.03 12.27
N ALA A 147 -16.00 -14.61 12.57
CA ALA A 147 -16.30 -15.14 13.89
C ALA A 147 -15.39 -16.32 14.26
N SER A 148 -15.04 -17.17 13.29
CA SER A 148 -14.19 -18.34 13.54
C SER A 148 -12.73 -18.02 13.94
N ILE A 149 -12.25 -16.83 13.58
CA ILE A 149 -10.89 -16.39 13.99
C ILE A 149 -10.86 -15.70 15.36
N GLN A 150 -12.02 -15.33 15.93
CA GLN A 150 -12.09 -14.60 17.21
C GLN A 150 -11.37 -15.32 18.37
N PRO A 151 -11.48 -16.66 18.55
CA PRO A 151 -10.73 -17.38 19.59
C PRO A 151 -9.24 -17.17 19.48
N HIS A 152 -8.68 -17.08 18.27
CA HIS A 152 -7.25 -16.89 18.00
C HIS A 152 -6.77 -15.45 18.20
N LEU A 153 -7.69 -14.50 18.44
CA LEU A 153 -7.39 -13.09 18.73
C LEU A 153 -7.38 -12.80 20.23
N THR A 154 -7.95 -13.67 21.06
CA THR A 154 -8.13 -13.42 22.50
C THR A 154 -6.81 -13.24 23.24
N GLU A 155 -5.78 -13.96 22.84
CA GLU A 155 -4.46 -13.91 23.47
C GLU A 155 -3.56 -12.81 22.88
N VAL A 156 -3.96 -12.20 21.77
CA VAL A 156 -3.18 -11.13 21.14
C VAL A 156 -3.10 -9.95 22.10
N SER A 157 -1.89 -9.69 22.59
CA SER A 157 -1.58 -8.58 23.50
C SER A 157 -2.53 -8.50 24.71
N SER A 158 -2.79 -9.64 25.34
CA SER A 158 -3.72 -9.75 26.48
C SER A 158 -3.27 -8.94 27.72
N ASP A 159 -1.98 -8.61 27.78
CA ASP A 159 -1.31 -7.82 28.80
C ASP A 159 -1.39 -6.30 28.57
N LYS A 160 -1.83 -5.87 27.36
CA LYS A 160 -1.88 -4.46 26.99
C LYS A 160 -3.20 -3.78 27.41
N PRO A 161 -3.19 -2.43 27.54
CA PRO A 161 -4.41 -1.65 27.78
C PRO A 161 -5.48 -1.88 26.72
N PRO A 162 -6.79 -1.78 27.06
CA PRO A 162 -7.89 -2.13 26.13
C PRO A 162 -7.82 -1.41 24.77
N THR A 163 -7.37 -0.16 24.74
CA THR A 163 -7.26 0.64 23.49
C THR A 163 -6.17 0.08 22.58
N GLU A 164 -4.98 -0.17 23.10
CA GLU A 164 -3.86 -0.75 22.37
C GLU A 164 -4.19 -2.17 21.93
N ARG A 165 -4.71 -2.98 22.86
CA ARG A 165 -5.14 -4.36 22.59
C ARG A 165 -6.13 -4.42 21.43
N LYS A 166 -7.09 -3.49 21.35
CA LYS A 166 -8.04 -3.43 20.23
C LYS A 166 -7.37 -3.16 18.91
N ILE A 167 -6.36 -2.28 18.86
CA ILE A 167 -5.58 -2.00 17.65
C ILE A 167 -4.84 -3.26 17.21
N HIS A 168 -4.19 -3.97 18.15
CA HIS A 168 -3.47 -5.20 17.89
C HIS A 168 -4.38 -6.31 17.40
N GLN A 169 -5.54 -6.49 18.04
CA GLN A 169 -6.53 -7.50 17.64
C GLN A 169 -7.12 -7.20 16.26
N ASN A 170 -7.38 -5.95 15.91
CA ASN A 170 -7.84 -5.56 14.58
C ASN A 170 -6.77 -5.87 13.51
N SER A 171 -5.51 -5.55 13.79
CA SER A 171 -4.38 -5.86 12.88
C SER A 171 -4.21 -7.37 12.69
N ALA A 172 -4.32 -8.14 13.78
CA ALA A 172 -4.26 -9.59 13.77
C ALA A 172 -5.46 -10.21 13.02
N ALA A 173 -6.67 -9.67 13.20
CA ALA A 173 -7.88 -10.10 12.48
C ALA A 173 -7.76 -9.91 10.98
N CYS A 174 -7.29 -8.74 10.55
CA CYS A 174 -6.99 -8.43 9.16
C CYS A 174 -6.02 -9.46 8.56
N PHE A 175 -4.89 -9.69 9.24
CA PHE A 175 -3.88 -10.65 8.81
C PHE A 175 -4.42 -12.08 8.74
N LEU A 176 -5.03 -12.60 9.82
CA LEU A 176 -5.54 -13.97 9.87
C LEU A 176 -6.63 -14.23 8.85
N TYR A 177 -7.54 -13.28 8.66
CA TYR A 177 -8.59 -13.40 7.65
C TYR A 177 -8.02 -13.55 6.25
N LEU A 178 -7.05 -12.71 5.88
CA LEU A 178 -6.35 -12.81 4.60
C LEU A 178 -5.55 -14.12 4.48
N PHE A 179 -4.78 -14.46 5.51
CA PHE A 179 -3.92 -15.64 5.52
C PHE A 179 -4.73 -16.94 5.35
N LEU A 180 -5.85 -17.07 6.05
CA LEU A 180 -6.73 -18.24 5.96
C LEU A 180 -7.53 -18.27 4.65
N SER A 181 -7.94 -17.12 4.15
CA SER A 181 -8.70 -17.04 2.88
C SER A 181 -7.85 -17.39 1.67
N LEU A 182 -6.62 -16.87 1.61
CA LEU A 182 -5.71 -17.05 0.47
C LEU A 182 -4.79 -18.27 0.63
N GLY A 183 -4.39 -18.57 1.84
CA GLY A 183 -3.44 -19.61 2.15
C GLY A 183 -3.99 -21.04 2.17
N SER A 184 -3.20 -21.94 2.72
CA SER A 184 -3.58 -23.31 2.99
C SER A 184 -2.83 -23.84 4.20
N GLN A 185 -3.36 -24.89 4.84
CA GLN A 185 -2.67 -25.56 5.94
C GLN A 185 -1.29 -26.09 5.56
N LYS A 186 -1.02 -26.30 4.26
CA LYS A 186 0.29 -26.77 3.75
C LYS A 186 1.34 -25.65 3.63
N PHE A 187 1.01 -24.41 3.94
CA PHE A 187 1.97 -23.31 3.91
C PHE A 187 3.15 -23.56 4.85
N HIS A 188 4.31 -23.03 4.45
CA HIS A 188 5.46 -22.94 5.33
C HIS A 188 5.23 -21.89 6.40
N GLY A 189 5.87 -22.07 7.56
CA GLY A 189 5.94 -20.99 8.54
C GLY A 189 6.59 -19.74 7.95
N CYS A 190 6.12 -18.59 8.34
CA CYS A 190 6.61 -17.28 7.87
C CYS A 190 6.63 -16.26 9.00
N VAL A 191 7.52 -15.30 8.89
CA VAL A 191 7.53 -14.09 9.70
C VAL A 191 7.18 -12.92 8.79
N TYR A 192 6.17 -12.17 9.19
CA TYR A 192 5.70 -10.95 8.54
C TYR A 192 6.08 -9.77 9.42
N THR A 193 7.07 -9.00 9.00
CA THR A 193 7.59 -7.84 9.74
C THR A 193 7.22 -6.57 9.02
N LEU A 194 6.45 -5.71 9.66
CA LEU A 194 5.96 -4.46 9.08
C LEU A 194 6.55 -3.25 9.82
N ARG A 195 7.01 -2.27 9.07
CA ARG A 195 7.33 -0.92 9.53
C ARG A 195 6.58 0.08 8.67
N SER A 196 6.21 1.22 9.25
CA SER A 196 5.49 2.27 8.53
C SER A 196 6.13 3.63 8.72
N THR A 197 6.31 4.36 7.62
CA THR A 197 6.68 5.77 7.67
C THR A 197 5.45 6.69 7.70
N ILE A 198 4.24 6.12 7.57
CA ILE A 198 2.98 6.84 7.63
C ILE A 198 2.61 7.08 9.10
N PRO A 199 2.41 8.32 9.54
CA PRO A 199 1.99 8.63 10.91
C PRO A 199 0.70 7.91 11.31
N ILE A 200 0.73 7.24 12.46
CA ILE A 200 -0.40 6.44 12.95
C ILE A 200 -1.52 7.37 13.43
N GLY A 201 -2.75 7.08 13.02
CA GLY A 201 -3.93 7.86 13.46
C GLY A 201 -4.11 9.23 12.80
N ALA A 202 -3.21 9.64 11.93
CA ALA A 202 -3.25 10.93 11.24
C ALA A 202 -4.31 11.03 10.12
N GLY A 203 -4.97 9.92 9.77
CA GLY A 203 -5.97 9.87 8.69
C GLY A 203 -5.36 9.75 7.29
N LEU A 204 -4.13 9.27 7.21
CA LEU A 204 -3.32 9.16 5.99
C LEU A 204 -3.37 7.77 5.33
N GLY A 205 -4.35 6.94 5.68
CA GLY A 205 -4.55 5.63 5.06
C GLY A 205 -3.56 4.55 5.49
N SER A 206 -2.99 4.62 6.70
CA SER A 206 -2.02 3.63 7.18
C SER A 206 -2.59 2.21 7.23
N SER A 207 -3.84 2.02 7.70
CA SER A 207 -4.48 0.69 7.74
C SER A 207 -4.64 0.10 6.34
N ALA A 208 -5.08 0.91 5.38
CA ALA A 208 -5.23 0.49 3.98
C ALA A 208 -3.88 0.12 3.35
N SER A 209 -2.84 0.91 3.59
CA SER A 209 -1.48 0.61 3.15
C SER A 209 -0.98 -0.74 3.70
N ILE A 210 -1.24 -1.04 4.97
CA ILE A 210 -0.92 -2.32 5.60
C ILE A 210 -1.73 -3.46 4.97
N ALA A 211 -3.05 -3.27 4.78
CA ALA A 211 -3.93 -4.26 4.15
C ALA A 211 -3.49 -4.57 2.70
N VAL A 212 -3.06 -3.55 1.95
CA VAL A 212 -2.50 -3.70 0.60
C VAL A 212 -1.19 -4.50 0.63
N CYS A 213 -0.26 -4.17 1.54
CA CYS A 213 0.99 -4.91 1.69
C CYS A 213 0.75 -6.40 2.01
N LEU A 214 -0.14 -6.70 2.97
CA LEU A 214 -0.46 -8.07 3.36
C LEU A 214 -1.14 -8.84 2.23
N SER A 215 -2.10 -8.22 1.53
CA SER A 215 -2.80 -8.83 0.40
C SER A 215 -1.85 -9.18 -0.74
N ALA A 216 -0.99 -8.25 -1.14
CA ALA A 216 -0.01 -8.49 -2.19
C ALA A 216 1.02 -9.56 -1.80
N ALA A 217 1.53 -9.52 -0.57
CA ALA A 217 2.49 -10.51 -0.08
C ALA A 217 1.92 -11.93 -0.12
N LEU A 218 0.67 -12.11 0.34
CA LEU A 218 0.01 -13.41 0.32
C LEU A 218 -0.29 -13.89 -1.11
N LEU A 219 -0.77 -13.00 -1.99
CA LEU A 219 -1.01 -13.32 -3.40
C LEU A 219 0.28 -13.69 -4.15
N LEU A 220 1.40 -13.05 -3.84
CA LEU A 220 2.73 -13.42 -4.35
C LEU A 220 3.16 -14.79 -3.83
N GLN A 221 2.99 -15.07 -2.54
CA GLN A 221 3.36 -16.35 -1.93
C GLN A 221 2.59 -17.54 -2.53
N ILE A 222 1.31 -17.36 -2.87
CA ILE A 222 0.52 -18.39 -3.56
C ILE A 222 0.75 -18.41 -5.08
N ARG A 223 1.67 -17.57 -5.59
CA ARG A 223 2.07 -17.49 -7.00
C ARG A 223 0.91 -17.16 -7.96
N THR A 224 -0.01 -16.32 -7.53
CA THR A 224 -1.14 -15.85 -8.34
C THR A 224 -0.91 -14.48 -8.96
N LEU A 225 0.19 -13.84 -8.58
CA LEU A 225 0.74 -12.64 -9.22
C LEU A 225 2.10 -13.00 -9.81
N SER A 226 2.38 -12.51 -11.01
CA SER A 226 3.69 -12.64 -11.65
C SER A 226 4.73 -11.69 -11.07
N GLY A 227 4.27 -10.69 -10.29
CA GLY A 227 5.09 -9.56 -9.87
C GLY A 227 5.20 -8.51 -10.98
N PRO A 228 5.61 -7.28 -10.64
CA PRO A 228 5.81 -6.23 -11.63
C PRO A 228 7.12 -6.44 -12.39
N HIS A 229 7.10 -6.19 -13.71
CA HIS A 229 8.31 -6.17 -14.55
C HIS A 229 8.17 -5.10 -15.65
N PRO A 230 9.29 -4.59 -16.21
CA PRO A 230 9.27 -3.46 -17.15
C PRO A 230 8.41 -3.69 -18.40
N ASP A 231 8.39 -4.93 -18.91
CA ASP A 231 7.66 -5.27 -20.13
C ASP A 231 6.24 -5.79 -19.86
N GLN A 232 5.68 -5.53 -18.67
CA GLN A 232 4.35 -6.02 -18.30
C GLN A 232 3.28 -5.23 -19.05
N PRO A 233 2.36 -5.90 -19.78
CA PRO A 233 1.23 -5.21 -20.41
C PRO A 233 0.36 -4.48 -19.38
N SER A 234 -0.07 -3.26 -19.71
CA SER A 234 -0.91 -2.42 -18.81
C SER A 234 -2.18 -3.13 -18.36
N ASP A 235 -2.81 -3.95 -19.24
CA ASP A 235 -4.02 -4.71 -18.87
C ASP A 235 -3.72 -5.80 -17.84
N GLU A 236 -2.55 -6.46 -17.91
CA GLU A 236 -2.13 -7.43 -16.91
C GLU A 236 -1.81 -6.74 -15.58
N ALA A 237 -1.06 -5.62 -15.61
CA ALA A 237 -0.77 -4.82 -14.43
C ALA A 237 -2.07 -4.36 -13.75
N ARG A 238 -3.03 -3.85 -14.52
CA ARG A 238 -4.35 -3.43 -14.03
C ARG A 238 -5.10 -4.58 -13.35
N LEU A 239 -5.10 -5.76 -13.94
CA LEU A 239 -5.75 -6.94 -13.36
C LEU A 239 -5.11 -7.35 -12.03
N GLN A 240 -3.77 -7.30 -11.92
CA GLN A 240 -3.07 -7.62 -10.68
C GLN A 240 -3.33 -6.56 -9.60
N ILE A 241 -3.29 -5.27 -9.95
CA ILE A 241 -3.67 -4.16 -9.07
C ILE A 241 -5.10 -4.37 -8.54
N GLU A 242 -6.05 -4.69 -9.41
CA GLU A 242 -7.44 -4.90 -9.02
C GLU A 242 -7.60 -6.07 -8.04
N ARG A 243 -6.90 -7.19 -8.25
CA ARG A 243 -6.89 -8.33 -7.33
C ARG A 243 -6.38 -7.96 -5.95
N ILE A 244 -5.24 -7.26 -5.89
CA ILE A 244 -4.68 -6.78 -4.62
C ILE A 244 -5.68 -5.85 -3.94
N ASN A 245 -6.23 -4.88 -4.66
CA ASN A 245 -7.16 -3.89 -4.14
C ASN A 245 -8.41 -4.51 -3.52
N ARG A 246 -9.00 -5.53 -4.18
CA ARG A 246 -10.19 -6.24 -3.67
C ARG A 246 -9.93 -6.97 -2.36
N TRP A 247 -8.81 -7.67 -2.25
CA TRP A 247 -8.43 -8.36 -1.03
C TRP A 247 -8.08 -7.36 0.09
N ALA A 248 -7.42 -6.26 -0.23
CA ALA A 248 -7.17 -5.18 0.71
C ALA A 248 -8.47 -4.52 1.21
N PHE A 249 -9.46 -4.34 0.33
CA PHE A 249 -10.77 -3.82 0.72
C PHE A 249 -11.48 -4.71 1.74
N VAL A 250 -11.48 -6.03 1.52
CA VAL A 250 -12.08 -6.99 2.47
C VAL A 250 -11.32 -7.00 3.80
N ALA A 251 -9.99 -6.88 3.75
CA ALA A 251 -9.16 -6.75 4.96
C ALA A 251 -9.50 -5.48 5.76
N GLU A 252 -9.70 -4.34 5.08
CA GLU A 252 -10.16 -3.10 5.70
C GLU A 252 -11.56 -3.23 6.33
N MET A 253 -12.45 -4.03 5.74
CA MET A 253 -13.76 -4.34 6.33
C MET A 253 -13.62 -5.05 7.68
N ALA A 254 -12.60 -5.89 7.86
CA ALA A 254 -12.34 -6.56 9.14
C ALA A 254 -11.94 -5.58 10.25
N ILE A 255 -11.38 -4.42 9.89
CA ILE A 255 -10.94 -3.37 10.83
C ILE A 255 -12.05 -2.33 11.05
N HIS A 256 -12.66 -1.84 9.98
CA HIS A 256 -13.52 -0.66 9.97
C HIS A 256 -15.00 -0.95 9.68
N GLY A 257 -15.35 -2.20 9.35
CA GLY A 257 -16.70 -2.62 9.04
C GLY A 257 -17.18 -2.19 7.63
N ASN A 258 -17.23 -0.91 7.35
CA ASN A 258 -17.67 -0.37 6.05
C ASN A 258 -16.72 0.72 5.54
N PRO A 259 -15.55 0.36 5.00
CA PRO A 259 -14.61 1.31 4.45
C PRO A 259 -15.13 1.94 3.14
N SER A 260 -14.64 3.13 2.81
CA SER A 260 -15.03 3.82 1.56
C SER A 260 -14.44 3.16 0.30
N GLY A 261 -13.35 2.43 0.43
CA GLY A 261 -12.61 1.85 -0.68
C GLY A 261 -11.62 2.82 -1.36
N VAL A 262 -11.61 4.10 -1.00
CA VAL A 262 -10.69 5.08 -1.57
C VAL A 262 -9.26 4.83 -1.14
N ASP A 263 -9.05 4.62 0.17
CA ASP A 263 -7.74 4.50 0.79
C ASP A 263 -6.95 3.31 0.22
N ASN A 264 -7.59 2.14 0.15
CA ASN A 264 -6.97 0.96 -0.43
C ASN A 264 -6.77 1.08 -1.95
N THR A 265 -7.68 1.74 -2.68
CA THR A 265 -7.51 1.95 -4.12
C THR A 265 -6.30 2.83 -4.41
N VAL A 266 -6.18 3.99 -3.75
CA VAL A 266 -5.02 4.88 -3.90
C VAL A 266 -3.72 4.19 -3.48
N SER A 267 -3.74 3.48 -2.34
CA SER A 267 -2.56 2.78 -1.84
C SER A 267 -2.11 1.63 -2.76
N THR A 268 -3.05 1.02 -3.49
CA THR A 268 -2.72 -0.06 -4.42
C THR A 268 -2.22 0.46 -5.76
N GLN A 269 -2.96 1.38 -6.39
CA GLN A 269 -2.63 1.84 -7.74
C GLN A 269 -1.59 2.96 -7.77
N GLY A 270 -1.45 3.74 -6.70
CA GLY A 270 -0.66 4.97 -6.70
C GLY A 270 -1.37 6.13 -7.38
N LYS A 271 -0.59 7.14 -7.76
CA LYS A 271 -1.05 8.34 -8.44
C LYS A 271 -2.23 8.98 -7.70
N ALA A 272 -3.35 9.21 -8.37
CA ALA A 272 -4.55 9.77 -7.76
C ALA A 272 -5.83 9.12 -8.29
N VAL A 273 -6.93 9.36 -7.58
CA VAL A 273 -8.27 8.98 -8.02
C VAL A 273 -9.24 10.13 -7.82
N VAL A 274 -10.19 10.25 -8.73
CA VAL A 274 -11.44 10.98 -8.49
C VAL A 274 -12.45 10.01 -7.92
N PHE A 275 -12.96 10.32 -6.75
CA PHE A 275 -13.93 9.50 -6.04
C PHE A 275 -15.25 10.24 -5.90
N GLN A 276 -16.37 9.58 -6.22
CA GLN A 276 -17.70 10.15 -6.06
C GLN A 276 -18.69 9.06 -5.64
N ARG A 277 -19.52 9.32 -4.62
CA ARG A 277 -20.59 8.45 -4.16
C ARG A 277 -21.90 9.22 -4.07
N THR A 278 -22.69 9.15 -5.13
CA THR A 278 -24.00 9.84 -5.22
C THR A 278 -25.14 9.07 -4.55
N ASN A 279 -25.04 7.75 -4.51
CA ASN A 279 -25.98 6.86 -3.86
C ASN A 279 -25.24 5.91 -2.90
N TYR A 280 -25.66 5.87 -1.63
CA TYR A 280 -25.04 5.02 -0.62
C TYR A 280 -25.42 3.53 -0.73
N ASP A 281 -26.47 3.21 -1.48
CA ASP A 281 -26.88 1.83 -1.79
C ASP A 281 -26.08 1.24 -2.96
N MET A 282 -25.30 2.07 -3.65
CA MET A 282 -24.47 1.66 -4.79
C MET A 282 -22.98 1.81 -4.45
N PRO A 283 -22.10 1.01 -5.08
CA PRO A 283 -20.67 1.24 -5.00
C PRO A 283 -20.31 2.65 -5.45
N PRO A 284 -19.25 3.26 -4.88
CA PRO A 284 -18.77 4.54 -5.35
C PRO A 284 -18.21 4.42 -6.78
N VAL A 285 -18.26 5.52 -7.51
CA VAL A 285 -17.51 5.67 -8.77
C VAL A 285 -16.09 6.10 -8.40
N VAL A 286 -15.11 5.35 -8.89
CA VAL A 286 -13.68 5.65 -8.70
C VAL A 286 -13.05 5.72 -10.08
N THR A 287 -12.56 6.91 -10.45
CA THR A 287 -11.88 7.16 -11.73
C THR A 287 -10.40 7.35 -11.47
N PRO A 288 -9.52 6.45 -11.93
CA PRO A 288 -8.08 6.62 -11.81
C PRO A 288 -7.57 7.81 -12.62
N LEU A 289 -6.64 8.56 -12.05
CA LEU A 289 -5.84 9.58 -12.71
C LEU A 289 -4.41 9.03 -12.84
N TRP A 290 -4.16 8.24 -13.88
CA TRP A 290 -2.89 7.53 -14.09
C TRP A 290 -1.73 8.49 -14.39
N ASP A 291 -2.02 9.63 -15.02
CA ASP A 291 -1.05 10.67 -15.39
C ASP A 291 -0.89 11.76 -14.32
N PHE A 292 -1.45 11.53 -13.12
CA PHE A 292 -1.30 12.48 -12.02
C PHE A 292 0.18 12.75 -11.76
N PRO A 293 0.63 14.02 -11.80
CA PRO A 293 2.04 14.37 -11.67
C PRO A 293 2.55 14.17 -10.23
N GLU A 294 3.85 14.01 -10.09
CA GLU A 294 4.48 14.05 -8.77
C GLU A 294 4.70 15.51 -8.37
N LEU A 295 4.12 15.89 -7.23
CA LEU A 295 4.16 17.26 -6.71
C LEU A 295 4.90 17.30 -5.37
N PRO A 296 5.77 18.31 -5.12
CA PRO A 296 6.46 18.47 -3.85
C PRO A 296 5.46 18.85 -2.74
N LEU A 297 5.40 18.05 -1.70
CA LEU A 297 4.42 18.20 -0.61
C LEU A 297 5.12 18.25 0.75
N LEU A 298 4.73 19.21 1.58
CA LEU A 298 5.00 19.19 3.02
C LEU A 298 3.72 18.79 3.75
N LEU A 299 3.79 17.71 4.51
CA LEU A 299 2.73 17.27 5.41
C LEU A 299 3.08 17.74 6.83
N VAL A 300 2.12 18.39 7.51
CA VAL A 300 2.29 18.82 8.90
C VAL A 300 1.17 18.25 9.74
N ASP A 301 1.53 17.42 10.72
CA ASP A 301 0.59 16.91 11.74
C ASP A 301 0.57 17.85 12.94
N THR A 302 -0.60 18.39 13.21
CA THR A 302 -0.83 19.29 14.35
C THR A 302 -0.79 18.58 15.71
N ARG A 303 -0.70 17.25 15.72
CA ARG A 303 -0.83 16.42 16.93
C ARG A 303 -2.09 16.72 17.74
N THR A 304 -3.12 17.27 17.07
CA THR A 304 -4.41 17.57 17.69
C THR A 304 -5.36 16.41 17.41
N PRO A 305 -5.83 15.71 18.44
CA PRO A 305 -6.79 14.62 18.27
C PRO A 305 -8.07 15.12 17.59
N LYS A 306 -8.60 14.35 16.65
CA LYS A 306 -9.82 14.69 15.93
C LYS A 306 -10.76 13.49 15.81
N SER A 307 -12.05 13.77 15.66
CA SER A 307 -13.06 12.77 15.33
C SER A 307 -13.68 13.09 13.98
N THR A 308 -13.40 12.29 12.97
CA THR A 308 -13.99 12.43 11.64
C THR A 308 -15.53 12.45 11.71
N ALA A 309 -16.12 11.57 12.53
CA ALA A 309 -17.57 11.52 12.70
C ALA A 309 -18.14 12.82 13.31
N ALA A 310 -17.43 13.42 14.28
CA ALA A 310 -17.86 14.67 14.90
C ALA A 310 -17.83 15.85 13.91
N GLU A 311 -16.77 15.96 13.10
CA GLU A 311 -16.64 17.05 12.11
C GLU A 311 -17.66 16.89 10.96
N VAL A 312 -17.89 15.68 10.48
CA VAL A 312 -18.94 15.40 9.49
C VAL A 312 -20.33 15.73 10.04
N ALA A 313 -20.62 15.35 11.31
CA ALA A 313 -21.88 15.69 11.96
C ALA A 313 -22.06 17.20 12.16
N LYS A 314 -20.98 17.94 12.42
CA LYS A 314 -20.97 19.41 12.51
C LYS A 314 -21.39 20.06 11.20
N VAL A 315 -20.79 19.66 10.08
CA VAL A 315 -21.15 20.17 8.74
C VAL A 315 -22.59 19.77 8.39
N GLN A 316 -23.02 18.55 8.73
CA GLN A 316 -24.40 18.12 8.51
C GLN A 316 -25.40 18.99 9.27
N ARG A 317 -25.14 19.32 10.55
CA ARG A 317 -25.98 20.24 11.32
C ARG A 317 -26.01 21.64 10.70
N LEU A 318 -24.83 22.18 10.30
CA LEU A 318 -24.76 23.47 9.64
C LEU A 318 -25.57 23.49 8.33
N LYS A 319 -25.51 22.41 7.55
CA LYS A 319 -26.31 22.24 6.32
C LYS A 319 -27.79 22.20 6.60
N THR A 320 -28.22 21.54 7.68
CA THR A 320 -29.64 21.50 8.07
C THR A 320 -30.14 22.88 8.45
N THR A 321 -29.34 23.67 9.16
CA THR A 321 -29.71 25.02 9.60
C THR A 321 -29.68 26.05 8.47
N HIS A 322 -28.67 25.98 7.59
CA HIS A 322 -28.42 26.96 6.51
C HIS A 322 -28.33 26.28 5.13
N GLN A 323 -29.36 25.52 4.77
CA GLN A 323 -29.34 24.58 3.63
C GLN A 323 -28.86 25.20 2.33
N LYS A 324 -29.38 26.37 1.92
CA LYS A 324 -29.03 27.02 0.66
C LYS A 324 -27.57 27.51 0.68
N LEU A 325 -27.16 28.16 1.78
CA LEU A 325 -25.81 28.71 1.93
C LEU A 325 -24.76 27.60 1.93
N VAL A 326 -24.93 26.60 2.80
CA VAL A 326 -24.00 25.47 2.90
C VAL A 326 -24.01 24.62 1.63
N GLY A 327 -25.19 24.47 0.97
CA GLY A 327 -25.28 23.86 -0.34
C GLY A 327 -24.37 24.56 -1.37
N SER A 328 -24.42 25.89 -1.44
CA SER A 328 -23.56 26.68 -2.35
C SER A 328 -22.07 26.54 -2.03
N ILE A 329 -21.69 26.44 -0.74
CA ILE A 329 -20.29 26.21 -0.35
C ILE A 329 -19.83 24.82 -0.80
N LEU A 330 -20.63 23.78 -0.59
CA LEU A 330 -20.33 22.42 -1.03
C LEU A 330 -20.26 22.31 -2.57
N ASP A 331 -21.13 23.04 -3.28
CA ASP A 331 -21.07 23.16 -4.74
C ASP A 331 -19.81 23.89 -5.21
N ALA A 332 -19.34 24.88 -4.45
CA ALA A 332 -18.07 25.56 -4.73
C ALA A 332 -16.88 24.62 -4.51
N VAL A 333 -16.88 23.81 -3.46
CA VAL A 333 -15.85 22.78 -3.24
C VAL A 333 -15.82 21.78 -4.40
N ASP A 334 -16.98 21.33 -4.90
CA ASP A 334 -17.06 20.44 -6.07
C ASP A 334 -16.47 21.10 -7.32
N LYS A 335 -16.78 22.39 -7.54
CA LYS A 335 -16.21 23.14 -8.67
C LYS A 335 -14.69 23.25 -8.57
N VAL A 336 -14.15 23.56 -7.40
CA VAL A 336 -12.69 23.58 -7.19
C VAL A 336 -12.09 22.22 -7.52
N THR A 337 -12.71 21.12 -7.03
CA THR A 337 -12.28 19.75 -7.31
C THR A 337 -12.24 19.46 -8.81
N ARG A 338 -13.33 19.81 -9.54
CA ARG A 338 -13.40 19.61 -11.00
C ARG A 338 -12.44 20.51 -11.78
N THR A 339 -12.19 21.73 -11.30
CA THR A 339 -11.20 22.61 -11.90
C THR A 339 -9.79 22.06 -11.72
N ALA A 340 -9.47 21.49 -10.54
CA ALA A 340 -8.19 20.85 -10.31
C ALA A 340 -8.01 19.58 -11.16
N GLU A 341 -9.06 18.76 -11.31
CA GLU A 341 -9.07 17.62 -12.23
C GLU A 341 -8.75 18.09 -13.67
N GLY A 342 -9.48 19.07 -14.17
CA GLY A 342 -9.26 19.61 -15.52
C GLY A 342 -7.90 20.28 -15.71
N LEU A 343 -7.35 20.91 -14.67
CA LEU A 343 -6.01 21.51 -14.72
C LEU A 343 -4.91 20.44 -14.88
N ILE A 344 -5.07 19.30 -14.21
CA ILE A 344 -4.11 18.18 -14.29
C ILE A 344 -4.16 17.52 -15.67
N ASP A 345 -5.34 17.46 -16.29
CA ASP A 345 -5.56 16.88 -17.62
C ASP A 345 -5.14 17.82 -18.77
N GLU A 346 -4.75 19.08 -18.47
CA GLU A 346 -4.24 19.98 -19.51
C GLU A 346 -2.85 19.52 -19.99
N ASP A 347 -2.66 19.39 -21.32
CA ASP A 347 -1.35 19.08 -21.92
C ASP A 347 -0.25 20.08 -21.54
N SER A 348 -0.64 21.29 -21.12
CA SER A 348 0.25 22.37 -20.70
C SER A 348 0.63 22.32 -19.22
N PHE A 349 0.06 21.39 -18.43
CA PHE A 349 0.40 21.31 -17.02
C PHE A 349 1.77 20.68 -16.82
N ASP A 350 2.70 21.44 -16.29
CA ASP A 350 4.04 20.97 -15.92
C ASP A 350 4.29 21.21 -14.42
N ALA A 351 4.51 20.09 -13.69
CA ALA A 351 4.78 20.13 -12.25
C ALA A 351 6.12 20.80 -11.86
N THR A 352 6.97 21.12 -12.84
CA THR A 352 8.25 21.85 -12.66
C THR A 352 8.09 23.35 -12.93
N GLU A 353 7.02 23.77 -13.56
CA GLU A 353 6.75 25.17 -13.90
C GLU A 353 6.04 25.92 -12.76
N ASP A 354 6.54 27.12 -12.45
CA ASP A 354 5.99 27.98 -11.40
C ASP A 354 4.52 28.36 -11.67
N GLU A 355 4.16 28.61 -12.94
CA GLU A 355 2.79 28.99 -13.32
C GLU A 355 1.79 27.84 -13.08
N SER A 356 2.13 26.61 -13.46
CA SER A 356 1.30 25.42 -13.22
C SER A 356 1.10 25.17 -11.73
N LEU A 357 2.18 25.25 -10.94
CA LEU A 357 2.11 25.11 -9.48
C LEU A 357 1.35 26.25 -8.82
N ARG A 358 1.48 27.49 -9.32
CA ARG A 358 0.72 28.64 -8.82
C ARG A 358 -0.78 28.44 -9.02
N ARG A 359 -1.23 28.04 -10.22
CA ARG A 359 -2.65 27.75 -10.52
C ARG A 359 -3.21 26.67 -9.58
N MET A 360 -2.46 25.59 -9.35
CA MET A 360 -2.84 24.53 -8.43
C MET A 360 -2.89 25.05 -6.97
N GLY A 361 -1.90 25.83 -6.55
CA GLY A 361 -1.83 26.44 -5.22
C GLY A 361 -2.98 27.42 -4.92
N GLU A 362 -3.44 28.18 -5.92
CA GLU A 362 -4.62 29.03 -5.79
C GLU A 362 -5.87 28.20 -5.49
N LEU A 363 -6.05 27.05 -6.18
CA LEU A 363 -7.16 26.12 -5.90
C LEU A 363 -7.07 25.51 -4.50
N ILE A 364 -5.86 25.17 -4.02
CA ILE A 364 -5.60 24.72 -2.65
C ILE A 364 -6.05 25.78 -1.64
N SER A 365 -5.68 27.05 -1.85
CA SER A 365 -6.03 28.16 -0.97
C SER A 365 -7.54 28.45 -0.96
N ILE A 366 -8.19 28.43 -2.13
CA ILE A 366 -9.65 28.57 -2.26
C ILE A 366 -10.36 27.44 -1.52
N ASN A 367 -9.93 26.18 -1.73
CA ASN A 367 -10.53 25.03 -1.06
C ASN A 367 -10.43 25.15 0.47
N HIS A 368 -9.27 25.58 0.99
CA HIS A 368 -9.11 25.81 2.43
C HIS A 368 -10.09 26.86 2.96
N GLY A 369 -10.23 27.99 2.27
CA GLY A 369 -11.17 29.05 2.64
C GLY A 369 -12.63 28.54 2.71
N LEU A 370 -13.04 27.71 1.76
CA LEU A 370 -14.36 27.07 1.76
C LEU A 370 -14.54 26.10 2.94
N LEU A 371 -13.52 25.30 3.26
CA LEU A 371 -13.53 24.40 4.41
C LEU A 371 -13.55 25.17 5.75
N ALA A 372 -12.79 26.26 5.85
CA ALA A 372 -12.81 27.15 7.01
C ALA A 372 -14.21 27.79 7.21
N SER A 373 -14.92 28.16 6.14
CA SER A 373 -16.28 28.70 6.21
C SER A 373 -17.31 27.63 6.65
N LEU A 374 -17.04 26.34 6.45
CA LEU A 374 -17.82 25.24 7.04
C LEU A 374 -17.52 25.03 8.52
N GLY A 375 -16.56 25.76 9.09
CA GLY A 375 -16.17 25.70 10.49
C GLY A 375 -15.33 24.48 10.86
N VAL A 376 -14.70 23.80 9.90
CA VAL A 376 -13.90 22.57 10.12
C VAL A 376 -12.40 22.83 10.22
N SER A 377 -11.96 24.09 10.18
CA SER A 377 -10.58 24.44 10.48
C SER A 377 -10.33 24.47 12.01
N HIS A 378 -9.07 24.57 12.40
CA HIS A 378 -8.61 24.59 13.79
C HIS A 378 -7.48 25.61 13.96
N PRO A 379 -7.36 26.31 15.10
CA PRO A 379 -6.31 27.32 15.31
C PRO A 379 -4.89 26.84 14.99
N ARG A 380 -4.57 25.59 15.30
CA ARG A 380 -3.25 25.03 14.94
C ARG A 380 -3.07 24.84 13.44
N LEU A 381 -4.13 24.53 12.70
CA LEU A 381 -4.09 24.46 11.22
C LEU A 381 -3.91 25.86 10.60
N GLU A 382 -4.60 26.86 11.15
CA GLU A 382 -4.43 28.27 10.70
C GLU A 382 -3.02 28.77 11.03
N ARG A 383 -2.43 28.34 12.18
CA ARG A 383 -1.05 28.67 12.51
C ARG A 383 -0.04 28.10 11.51
N VAL A 384 -0.22 26.88 11.03
CA VAL A 384 0.64 26.33 9.99
C VAL A 384 0.53 27.18 8.71
N ARG A 385 -0.67 27.59 8.33
CA ARG A 385 -0.87 28.48 7.18
C ARG A 385 -0.18 29.83 7.38
N GLU A 386 -0.27 30.41 8.58
CA GLU A 386 0.44 31.65 8.89
C GLU A 386 1.96 31.51 8.71
N LEU A 387 2.54 30.40 9.14
CA LEU A 387 3.97 30.13 9.04
C LEU A 387 4.44 29.90 7.59
N ILE A 388 3.56 29.41 6.72
CA ILE A 388 3.91 28.98 5.36
C ILE A 388 3.39 29.98 4.32
N ASP A 389 2.07 30.20 4.26
CA ASP A 389 1.42 30.98 3.20
C ASP A 389 1.83 32.45 3.27
N TYR A 390 1.84 33.06 4.47
CA TYR A 390 2.22 34.48 4.64
C TYR A 390 3.72 34.73 4.52
N LYS A 391 4.54 33.68 4.58
CA LYS A 391 5.98 33.74 4.28
C LYS A 391 6.28 33.36 2.84
N ASP A 392 5.27 33.14 2.02
CA ASP A 392 5.40 32.84 0.60
C ASP A 392 6.25 31.57 0.31
N LEU A 393 6.09 30.52 1.17
CA LEU A 393 6.81 29.25 1.05
C LEU A 393 6.00 28.18 0.32
N GLY A 394 4.66 28.30 0.33
CA GLY A 394 3.77 27.33 -0.26
C GLY A 394 2.31 27.72 -0.15
N TRP A 395 1.43 26.84 -0.53
CA TRP A 395 -0.03 26.94 -0.41
C TRP A 395 -0.55 25.80 0.46
N THR A 396 -1.11 26.17 1.61
CA THR A 396 -1.47 25.22 2.67
C THR A 396 -2.97 25.06 2.82
N LYS A 397 -3.42 23.83 3.02
CA LYS A 397 -4.80 23.51 3.39
C LYS A 397 -4.88 22.37 4.39
N LEU A 398 -5.96 22.31 5.16
CA LEU A 398 -6.30 21.11 5.91
C LEU A 398 -6.59 19.92 4.98
N THR A 399 -6.36 18.70 5.43
CA THR A 399 -6.74 17.48 4.72
C THR A 399 -7.60 16.57 5.58
N GLY A 400 -8.58 15.91 4.96
CA GLY A 400 -9.56 15.07 5.63
C GLY A 400 -10.66 15.85 6.35
N ALA A 401 -11.06 15.41 7.54
CA ALA A 401 -12.21 16.00 8.23
C ALA A 401 -11.95 17.37 8.88
N GLY A 402 -10.69 17.77 9.05
CA GLY A 402 -10.37 18.98 9.81
C GLY A 402 -10.55 18.79 11.31
N GLY A 403 -10.76 19.90 12.06
CA GLY A 403 -10.84 19.91 13.52
C GLY A 403 -9.52 19.63 14.24
N GLY A 404 -8.40 19.58 13.50
CA GLY A 404 -7.08 19.15 13.89
C GLY A 404 -6.49 18.19 12.86
N GLY A 405 -5.60 17.27 13.28
CA GLY A 405 -4.91 16.33 12.38
C GLY A 405 -3.92 17.02 11.45
N CYS A 406 -3.91 16.69 10.18
CA CYS A 406 -2.88 17.12 9.24
C CYS A 406 -3.32 18.28 8.34
N SER A 407 -2.34 19.07 7.92
CA SER A 407 -2.40 19.95 6.75
C SER A 407 -1.46 19.43 5.68
N ILE A 408 -1.75 19.78 4.44
CA ILE A 408 -0.88 19.59 3.28
C ILE A 408 -0.50 20.94 2.71
N THR A 409 0.74 21.07 2.30
CA THR A 409 1.27 22.26 1.64
C THR A 409 1.93 21.87 0.32
N LEU A 410 1.44 22.42 -0.78
CA LEU A 410 2.17 22.41 -2.04
C LEU A 410 3.29 23.45 -1.92
N MET A 411 4.53 22.98 -1.98
CA MET A 411 5.70 23.86 -1.84
C MET A 411 5.93 24.68 -3.10
N ARG A 412 6.32 25.95 -2.95
CA ARG A 412 6.73 26.78 -4.09
C ARG A 412 8.08 26.34 -4.62
N PRO A 413 8.29 26.37 -5.92
CA PRO A 413 9.61 26.14 -6.49
C PRO A 413 10.61 27.23 -6.05
N GLY A 414 11.88 26.88 -5.95
CA GLY A 414 12.96 27.84 -5.64
C GLY A 414 13.03 28.35 -4.20
N VAL A 415 12.26 27.78 -3.26
CA VAL A 415 12.43 28.07 -1.83
C VAL A 415 13.81 27.57 -1.38
N SER A 416 14.62 28.49 -0.79
CA SER A 416 15.95 28.14 -0.34
C SER A 416 15.97 27.15 0.82
N THR A 417 16.99 26.33 0.90
CA THR A 417 17.21 25.37 1.98
C THR A 417 17.21 26.05 3.36
N ASP A 418 17.77 27.25 3.47
CA ASP A 418 17.81 27.99 4.74
C ASP A 418 16.39 28.36 5.22
N ARG A 419 15.52 28.83 4.31
CA ARG A 419 14.13 29.16 4.65
C ARG A 419 13.33 27.91 5.01
N LEU A 420 13.61 26.77 4.37
CA LEU A 420 13.00 25.49 4.73
C LEU A 420 13.46 25.01 6.11
N SER A 421 14.76 25.16 6.41
CA SER A 421 15.30 24.81 7.74
C SER A 421 14.70 25.69 8.82
N GLU A 422 14.60 27.02 8.61
CA GLU A 422 13.94 27.94 9.55
C GLU A 422 12.46 27.55 9.81
N LEU A 423 11.75 27.16 8.76
CA LEU A 423 10.37 26.68 8.89
C LEU A 423 10.31 25.40 9.70
N GLN A 424 11.21 24.45 9.44
CA GLN A 424 11.29 23.17 10.14
C GLN A 424 11.53 23.38 11.64
N ASP A 425 12.53 24.19 11.98
CA ASP A 425 12.86 24.52 13.37
C ASP A 425 11.68 25.19 14.09
N GLN A 426 10.97 26.09 13.40
CA GLN A 426 9.80 26.76 13.96
C GLN A 426 8.63 25.82 14.18
N LEU A 427 8.32 24.94 13.23
CA LEU A 427 7.26 23.94 13.37
C LEU A 427 7.58 22.98 14.52
N GLU A 428 8.82 22.53 14.64
CA GLU A 428 9.26 21.65 15.72
C GLU A 428 9.16 22.36 17.10
N ALA A 429 9.63 23.59 17.20
CA ALA A 429 9.54 24.39 18.41
C ALA A 429 8.09 24.62 18.88
N GLU A 430 7.13 24.71 17.94
CA GLU A 430 5.70 24.82 18.22
C GLU A 430 5.02 23.45 18.42
N GLY A 431 5.78 22.32 18.39
CA GLY A 431 5.30 20.97 18.70
C GLY A 431 4.51 20.32 17.56
N TYR A 432 4.72 20.71 16.31
CA TYR A 432 4.22 20.01 15.13
C TYR A 432 5.14 18.85 14.76
N ALA A 433 4.58 17.85 14.09
CA ALA A 433 5.39 16.88 13.35
C ALA A 433 5.27 17.20 11.86
N GLN A 434 6.39 17.13 11.16
CA GLN A 434 6.45 17.46 9.74
C GLN A 434 7.11 16.34 8.94
N PHE A 435 6.66 16.18 7.70
CA PHE A 435 7.14 15.14 6.79
C PHE A 435 7.25 15.75 5.39
N GLN A 436 8.47 15.82 4.88
CA GLN A 436 8.67 16.11 3.47
C GLN A 436 8.26 14.87 2.68
N THR A 437 7.44 15.03 1.69
CA THR A 437 6.88 13.93 0.91
C THR A 437 6.58 14.41 -0.52
N THR A 438 6.25 13.48 -1.41
CA THR A 438 5.69 13.79 -2.72
C THR A 438 4.25 13.33 -2.79
N LEU A 439 3.44 14.03 -3.56
CA LEU A 439 2.07 13.66 -3.89
C LEU A 439 2.08 12.99 -5.27
N GLY A 440 1.31 11.93 -5.47
CA GLY A 440 1.15 11.30 -6.79
C GLY A 440 2.20 10.25 -7.16
N GLY A 441 2.94 9.72 -6.19
CA GLY A 441 3.93 8.66 -6.42
C GLY A 441 3.34 7.29 -6.77
N ASP A 442 4.22 6.31 -6.97
CA ASP A 442 3.86 4.93 -7.32
C ASP A 442 3.01 4.23 -6.23
N GLY A 443 2.15 3.32 -6.66
CA GLY A 443 1.34 2.46 -5.83
C GLY A 443 2.12 1.33 -5.15
N ILE A 444 1.54 0.15 -5.15
CA ILE A 444 2.14 -1.06 -4.57
C ILE A 444 3.44 -1.43 -5.28
N GLY A 445 4.49 -1.70 -4.51
CA GLY A 445 5.81 -2.12 -4.99
C GLY A 445 6.29 -3.40 -4.35
N VAL A 446 7.20 -4.08 -5.03
CA VAL A 446 7.83 -5.33 -4.60
C VAL A 446 9.34 -5.23 -4.75
N LEU A 447 10.05 -5.70 -3.73
CA LEU A 447 11.47 -5.96 -3.75
C LEU A 447 11.69 -7.46 -3.57
N TRP A 448 11.99 -8.16 -4.65
CA TRP A 448 12.17 -9.61 -4.66
C TRP A 448 13.37 -10.03 -5.51
N PRO A 449 14.41 -10.63 -4.91
CA PRO A 449 14.63 -10.84 -3.46
C PRO A 449 14.71 -9.52 -2.68
N ALA A 450 14.74 -9.59 -1.33
CA ALA A 450 14.89 -8.43 -0.45
C ALA A 450 16.34 -7.90 -0.47
N VAL A 451 16.76 -7.43 -1.64
CA VAL A 451 18.12 -6.94 -1.94
C VAL A 451 18.00 -5.61 -2.65
N LEU A 452 18.60 -4.58 -2.09
CA LEU A 452 18.73 -3.26 -2.72
C LEU A 452 20.08 -3.17 -3.42
N LYS A 453 20.06 -2.63 -4.64
CA LYS A 453 21.28 -2.29 -5.39
C LYS A 453 21.53 -0.79 -5.20
N ASN A 454 22.73 -0.45 -4.74
CA ASN A 454 23.18 0.92 -4.70
C ASN A 454 23.89 1.23 -6.03
N GLY A 455 23.39 2.19 -6.78
CA GLY A 455 23.80 2.50 -8.16
C GLY A 455 25.23 3.04 -8.37
N SER A 456 26.18 2.82 -7.46
CA SER A 456 27.54 3.35 -7.59
C SER A 456 28.68 2.33 -7.58
N ASP A 457 28.40 1.05 -7.32
CA ASP A 457 29.46 0.04 -7.28
C ASP A 457 29.23 -1.04 -8.33
N GLU A 458 30.16 -1.08 -9.29
CA GLU A 458 30.31 -2.05 -10.38
C GLU A 458 30.58 -3.50 -9.90
N ASP A 459 30.16 -3.88 -8.69
CA ASP A 459 30.29 -5.25 -8.24
C ASP A 459 29.21 -6.11 -8.92
N GLU A 460 29.65 -6.92 -9.85
CA GLU A 460 28.88 -7.76 -10.78
C GLU A 460 27.85 -8.70 -10.13
N ASP A 461 27.77 -8.81 -8.79
CA ASP A 461 26.82 -9.67 -8.06
C ASP A 461 26.22 -9.05 -6.79
N GLY A 462 26.50 -7.81 -6.47
CA GLY A 462 26.43 -7.30 -5.12
C GLY A 462 25.28 -6.34 -4.82
N GLY A 463 24.05 -6.80 -4.72
CA GLY A 463 23.03 -6.08 -3.97
C GLY A 463 23.21 -6.30 -2.46
N MET A 464 22.86 -5.31 -1.64
CA MET A 464 22.85 -5.43 -0.18
C MET A 464 21.54 -6.07 0.28
N GLU A 465 21.62 -7.27 0.87
CA GLU A 465 20.46 -7.92 1.49
C GLU A 465 19.96 -7.06 2.66
N ILE A 466 18.65 -6.92 2.77
CA ILE A 466 18.02 -6.19 3.87
C ILE A 466 18.21 -6.98 5.17
N ASP A 467 19.00 -6.41 6.07
CA ASP A 467 19.21 -6.93 7.41
C ASP A 467 17.94 -6.74 8.24
N LEU A 468 17.29 -7.86 8.62
CA LEU A 468 16.04 -7.86 9.37
C LEU A 468 16.17 -7.18 10.73
N ASP A 469 17.29 -7.36 11.43
CA ASP A 469 17.48 -6.75 12.75
C ASP A 469 17.66 -5.23 12.65
N LYS A 470 18.37 -4.75 11.61
CA LYS A 470 18.45 -3.32 11.33
C LYS A 470 17.09 -2.77 10.93
N PHE A 471 16.30 -3.50 10.14
CA PHE A 471 14.95 -3.09 9.75
C PHE A 471 13.99 -3.00 10.96
N LEU A 472 14.04 -3.97 11.87
CA LEU A 472 13.27 -3.96 13.11
C LEU A 472 13.60 -2.76 14.01
N ASN A 473 14.89 -2.43 14.11
CA ASN A 473 15.39 -1.42 15.04
C ASN A 473 15.66 -0.06 14.38
N ALA A 474 15.29 0.12 13.13
CA ALA A 474 15.48 1.40 12.42
C ALA A 474 14.79 2.55 13.16
N PRO A 475 15.48 3.66 13.50
CA PRO A 475 14.93 4.73 14.30
C PRO A 475 13.96 5.59 13.49
N GLY A 476 12.70 5.63 13.90
CA GLY A 476 11.67 6.50 13.32
C GLY A 476 11.44 6.31 11.81
N THR A 477 10.73 7.25 11.23
CA THR A 477 10.40 7.29 9.79
C THR A 477 11.66 7.39 8.93
N GLU A 478 12.56 8.30 9.29
CA GLU A 478 13.79 8.56 8.53
C GLU A 478 14.72 7.34 8.50
N GLY A 479 14.89 6.65 9.63
CA GLY A 479 15.73 5.45 9.70
C GLY A 479 15.20 4.31 8.84
N VAL A 480 13.88 4.12 8.79
CA VAL A 480 13.23 3.13 7.92
C VAL A 480 13.43 3.52 6.46
N GLU A 481 13.16 4.78 6.09
CA GLU A 481 13.29 5.28 4.73
C GLU A 481 14.74 5.19 4.23
N LYS A 482 15.71 5.53 5.08
CA LYS A 482 17.14 5.39 4.77
C LYS A 482 17.55 3.95 4.52
N LEU A 483 16.94 2.98 5.21
CA LEU A 483 17.31 1.56 5.10
C LEU A 483 16.63 0.87 3.89
N VAL A 484 15.33 1.07 3.72
CA VAL A 484 14.52 0.33 2.73
C VAL A 484 13.74 1.22 1.77
N GLY A 485 13.78 2.54 1.95
CA GLY A 485 12.95 3.49 1.24
C GLY A 485 13.04 3.38 -0.27
N VAL A 486 11.91 3.61 -0.90
CA VAL A 486 11.77 3.68 -2.37
C VAL A 486 12.51 4.91 -2.93
N HIS A 487 12.48 6.02 -2.18
CA HIS A 487 13.00 7.32 -2.59
C HIS A 487 14.33 7.69 -1.90
N GLY A 488 15.07 6.70 -1.41
CA GLY A 488 16.26 6.86 -0.53
C GLY A 488 17.11 8.10 -0.75
N GLY A 489 17.49 8.75 0.33
CA GLY A 489 18.05 10.10 0.39
C GLY A 489 19.40 10.37 -0.27
N THR A 490 20.04 9.43 -0.94
CA THR A 490 21.34 9.65 -1.63
C THR A 490 21.48 8.68 -2.81
N GLY A 491 20.87 9.02 -3.95
CA GLY A 491 21.02 8.28 -5.19
C GLY A 491 19.87 7.32 -5.49
N GLU A 492 19.77 6.94 -6.75
CA GLU A 492 18.76 5.97 -7.22
C GLU A 492 19.05 4.61 -6.58
N ARG A 493 18.04 4.10 -5.86
CA ARG A 493 18.06 2.74 -5.34
C ARG A 493 17.39 1.82 -6.35
N GLU A 494 18.17 0.98 -6.99
CA GLU A 494 17.64 -0.06 -7.83
C GLU A 494 17.17 -1.24 -6.99
N GLY A 495 16.04 -1.81 -7.38
CA GLY A 495 15.50 -3.03 -6.78
C GLY A 495 13.98 -3.03 -6.65
N TRP A 496 13.37 -1.95 -6.16
CA TRP A 496 11.93 -1.83 -6.11
C TRP A 496 11.31 -1.83 -7.50
N LYS A 497 10.27 -2.66 -7.69
CA LYS A 497 9.47 -2.73 -8.91
C LYS A 497 8.02 -2.46 -8.58
N PHE A 498 7.35 -1.67 -9.43
CA PHE A 498 5.97 -1.24 -9.24
C PHE A 498 5.09 -1.75 -10.37
N TRP A 499 3.84 -2.08 -10.05
CA TRP A 499 2.84 -2.25 -11.09
C TRP A 499 2.45 -0.87 -11.60
N ARG A 500 2.72 -0.62 -12.86
CA ARG A 500 2.39 0.64 -13.54
C ARG A 500 1.40 0.37 -14.66
N VAL A 501 0.45 1.28 -14.81
CA VAL A 501 -0.50 1.29 -15.92
C VAL A 501 -0.19 2.54 -16.71
N GLU A 502 0.24 2.37 -17.96
CA GLU A 502 0.40 3.47 -18.90
C GLU A 502 -0.97 3.89 -19.39
N SER A 503 -1.25 5.20 -19.42
CA SER A 503 -2.39 5.77 -20.11
C SER A 503 -2.21 5.57 -21.62
N ARG A 504 -3.28 5.22 -22.29
CA ARG A 504 -3.28 5.04 -23.75
C ARG A 504 -3.33 6.39 -24.44
#